data_0e4536ef83c0f737c67f0e8c830559f9
#
_entry.id   0e4536ef83c0f737c67f0e8c830559f9
#
_cell.length_a   1.000
_cell.length_b   1.000
_cell.length_c   1.000
_cell.angle_alpha   90.00
_cell.angle_beta   90.00
_cell.angle_gamma   90.00
#
_symmetry.space_group_name_H-M   'P 1'
#
loop_
_entity.id
_entity.type
_entity.pdbx_description
1 polymer ?
#
loop_
_entity_poly.entity_id
_entity_poly.type
_entity_poly.pdbx_seq_one_letter_code
_entity_poly.pdbx_strand_id
1 'polypeptide(L)'
;MHDYSITFACYNSLAYTKKCVNSLIASRTPMSRVIVVDNGSHDGTQDYLKAQPFGGVIFNKSNLGCGIAWNQGALVQQAEWTIIMNNDVLVTEDWAKRLIESALDLDVKVISPAMIEGPLDYDFQEFAKEAERGMSGVSRL
;
A
#
# COMPACT_ATOMS: atom_id res chain seq x y z
N MET A 1 11.98 15.93 -0.99
CA MET A 1 10.93 14.89 -0.97
C MET A 1 11.38 13.82 -1.92
N HIS A 2 11.48 12.54 -1.49
CA HIS A 2 11.93 11.45 -2.37
C HIS A 2 10.90 11.17 -3.45
N ASP A 3 11.36 10.79 -4.63
CA ASP A 3 10.49 10.37 -5.72
C ASP A 3 10.15 8.90 -5.56
N TYR A 4 8.85 8.57 -5.42
CA TYR A 4 8.39 7.21 -5.24
C TYR A 4 7.02 6.97 -5.90
N SER A 5 6.77 5.73 -6.26
CA SER A 5 5.47 5.22 -6.65
C SER A 5 5.03 4.09 -5.72
N ILE A 6 3.74 3.87 -5.63
CA ILE A 6 3.14 2.80 -4.85
C ILE A 6 2.32 1.95 -5.79
N THR A 7 2.45 0.63 -5.70
CA THR A 7 1.56 -0.28 -6.41
C THR A 7 1.01 -1.35 -5.49
N PHE A 8 -0.26 -1.65 -5.64
CA PHE A 8 -0.86 -2.84 -5.05
C PHE A 8 -1.80 -3.53 -6.03
N ALA A 9 -1.96 -4.83 -5.84
CA ALA A 9 -2.89 -5.64 -6.60
C ALA A 9 -4.07 -6.04 -5.73
N CYS A 10 -5.25 -6.17 -6.32
CA CYS A 10 -6.42 -6.72 -5.66
C CYS A 10 -7.13 -7.74 -6.56
N TYR A 11 -7.79 -8.68 -5.91
CA TYR A 11 -8.67 -9.64 -6.54
C TYR A 11 -9.82 -9.95 -5.58
N ASN A 12 -11.01 -9.44 -5.89
CA ASN A 12 -12.15 -9.47 -4.96
C ASN A 12 -11.77 -8.82 -3.59
N SER A 13 -12.40 -9.21 -2.51
CA SER A 13 -12.07 -8.72 -1.15
C SER A 13 -12.22 -7.19 -1.00
N LEU A 14 -13.30 -6.64 -1.56
CA LEU A 14 -13.61 -5.21 -1.56
C LEU A 14 -13.51 -4.57 -0.15
N ALA A 15 -13.93 -5.28 0.90
CA ALA A 15 -13.88 -4.77 2.26
C ALA A 15 -12.44 -4.47 2.71
N TYR A 16 -11.49 -5.34 2.41
CA TYR A 16 -10.07 -5.13 2.72
C TYR A 16 -9.48 -4.01 1.87
N THR A 17 -9.77 -4.01 0.56
CA THR A 17 -9.34 -2.93 -0.34
C THR A 17 -9.80 -1.56 0.16
N LYS A 18 -11.04 -1.44 0.62
CA LYS A 18 -11.56 -0.19 1.21
C LYS A 18 -10.79 0.23 2.46
N LYS A 19 -10.49 -0.68 3.37
CA LYS A 19 -9.72 -0.37 4.59
C LYS A 19 -8.30 0.08 4.23
N CYS A 20 -7.63 -0.61 3.32
CA CYS A 20 -6.31 -0.24 2.82
C CYS A 20 -6.32 1.18 2.22
N VAL A 21 -7.23 1.46 1.28
CA VAL A 21 -7.35 2.77 0.63
C VAL A 21 -7.68 3.88 1.64
N ASN A 22 -8.57 3.62 2.59
CA ASN A 22 -8.88 4.57 3.64
C ASN A 22 -7.67 4.90 4.51
N SER A 23 -6.82 3.91 4.82
CA SER A 23 -5.57 4.14 5.55
C SER A 23 -4.57 4.97 4.75
N LEU A 24 -4.45 4.75 3.44
CA LEU A 24 -3.63 5.56 2.54
C LEU A 24 -4.10 7.02 2.53
N ILE A 25 -5.41 7.26 2.44
CA ILE A 25 -5.99 8.60 2.49
C ILE A 25 -5.75 9.25 3.86
N ALA A 26 -6.02 8.55 4.95
CA ALA A 26 -5.86 9.06 6.31
C ALA A 26 -4.39 9.36 6.65
N SER A 27 -3.45 8.57 6.12
CA SER A 27 -2.00 8.80 6.24
C SER A 27 -1.48 9.93 5.36
N ARG A 28 -2.36 10.62 4.62
CA ARG A 28 -2.02 11.68 3.66
C ARG A 28 -1.09 11.23 2.53
N THR A 29 -1.13 9.94 2.19
CA THR A 29 -0.41 9.41 1.04
C THR A 29 -0.90 10.09 -0.24
N PRO A 30 -0.03 10.65 -1.09
CA PRO A 30 -0.45 11.25 -2.36
C PRO A 30 -1.04 10.18 -3.28
N MET A 31 -2.37 10.15 -3.42
CA MET A 31 -3.08 9.13 -4.18
C MET A 31 -2.69 9.11 -5.68
N SER A 32 -2.22 10.24 -6.22
CA SER A 32 -1.67 10.32 -7.59
C SER A 32 -0.40 9.48 -7.78
N ARG A 33 0.25 9.04 -6.71
CA ARG A 33 1.41 8.14 -6.73
C ARG A 33 1.03 6.66 -6.61
N VAL A 34 -0.25 6.36 -6.42
CA VAL A 34 -0.76 5.01 -6.22
C VAL A 34 -1.29 4.46 -7.52
N ILE A 35 -0.72 3.36 -7.97
CA ILE A 35 -1.18 2.59 -9.14
C ILE A 35 -1.79 1.28 -8.64
N VAL A 36 -3.03 1.04 -9.01
CA VAL A 36 -3.77 -0.15 -8.58
C VAL A 36 -3.96 -1.10 -9.74
N VAL A 37 -3.77 -2.38 -9.50
CA VAL A 37 -4.06 -3.42 -10.49
C VAL A 37 -5.17 -4.33 -9.98
N ASP A 38 -6.31 -4.26 -10.62
CA ASP A 38 -7.41 -5.19 -10.38
C ASP A 38 -7.24 -6.45 -11.23
N ASN A 39 -7.15 -7.59 -10.60
CA ASN A 39 -6.95 -8.89 -11.24
C ASN A 39 -8.27 -9.55 -11.67
N GLY A 40 -9.22 -8.77 -12.17
CA GLY A 40 -10.50 -9.30 -12.67
C GLY A 40 -11.51 -9.56 -11.55
N SER A 41 -11.67 -8.62 -10.63
CA SER A 41 -12.66 -8.71 -9.55
C SER A 41 -14.10 -8.63 -10.03
N HIS A 42 -15.01 -9.29 -9.28
CA HIS A 42 -16.44 -9.37 -9.58
C HIS A 42 -17.34 -8.98 -8.38
N ASP A 43 -16.76 -8.47 -7.29
CA ASP A 43 -17.46 -8.17 -6.04
C ASP A 43 -17.74 -6.66 -5.83
N GLY A 44 -17.66 -5.84 -6.90
CA GLY A 44 -17.80 -4.39 -6.83
C GLY A 44 -16.49 -3.63 -6.63
N THR A 45 -15.36 -4.33 -6.52
CA THR A 45 -14.01 -3.71 -6.39
C THR A 45 -13.73 -2.78 -7.56
N GLN A 46 -14.04 -3.17 -8.80
CA GLN A 46 -13.76 -2.35 -9.98
C GLN A 46 -14.46 -1.00 -9.95
N ASP A 47 -15.73 -0.97 -9.57
CA ASP A 47 -16.50 0.28 -9.50
C ASP A 47 -16.00 1.18 -8.37
N TYR A 48 -15.63 0.58 -7.25
CA TYR A 48 -14.98 1.30 -6.16
C TYR A 48 -13.65 1.94 -6.60
N LEU A 49 -12.78 1.20 -7.28
CA LEU A 49 -11.48 1.70 -7.75
C LEU A 49 -11.62 2.83 -8.76
N LYS A 50 -12.59 2.76 -9.68
CA LYS A 50 -12.86 3.84 -10.66
C LYS A 50 -13.25 5.17 -10.01
N ALA A 51 -13.82 5.12 -8.81
CA ALA A 51 -14.26 6.30 -8.07
C ALA A 51 -13.14 6.94 -7.22
N GLN A 52 -11.95 6.34 -7.14
CA GLN A 52 -10.85 6.83 -6.32
C GLN A 52 -9.87 7.68 -7.15
N PRO A 53 -9.19 8.68 -6.53
CA PRO A 53 -8.26 9.57 -7.22
C PRO A 53 -6.86 8.96 -7.36
N PHE A 54 -6.76 7.70 -7.79
CA PHE A 54 -5.48 7.04 -8.03
C PHE A 54 -4.72 7.67 -9.20
N GLY A 55 -3.40 7.54 -9.21
CA GLY A 55 -2.55 7.89 -10.34
C GLY A 55 -2.82 7.02 -11.58
N GLY A 56 -3.31 5.81 -11.38
CA GLY A 56 -3.76 4.91 -12.43
C GLY A 56 -4.39 3.64 -11.89
N VAL A 57 -5.25 3.03 -12.71
CA VAL A 57 -5.85 1.72 -12.42
C VAL A 57 -5.76 0.85 -13.66
N ILE A 58 -5.26 -0.36 -13.50
CA ILE A 58 -5.25 -1.40 -14.54
C ILE A 58 -6.32 -2.43 -14.22
N PHE A 59 -7.15 -2.78 -15.19
CA PHE A 59 -8.16 -3.81 -15.06
C PHE A 59 -7.79 -5.03 -15.91
N ASN A 60 -7.30 -6.09 -15.27
CA ASN A 60 -7.05 -7.36 -15.92
C ASN A 60 -8.37 -8.11 -16.16
N LYS A 61 -8.44 -8.88 -17.24
CA LYS A 61 -9.63 -9.69 -17.56
C LYS A 61 -9.78 -10.91 -16.64
N SER A 62 -8.70 -11.35 -16.02
CA SER A 62 -8.65 -12.51 -15.13
C SER A 62 -7.51 -12.34 -14.11
N ASN A 63 -7.52 -13.18 -13.09
CA ASN A 63 -6.46 -13.19 -12.09
C ASN A 63 -5.16 -13.77 -12.67
N LEU A 64 -4.18 -12.90 -12.89
CA LEU A 64 -2.85 -13.23 -13.40
C LEU A 64 -1.83 -13.53 -12.30
N GLY A 65 -2.26 -13.51 -11.04
CA GLY A 65 -1.39 -13.61 -9.87
C GLY A 65 -0.79 -12.26 -9.46
N CYS A 66 -0.35 -12.19 -8.19
CA CYS A 66 0.13 -10.94 -7.59
C CYS A 66 1.43 -10.44 -8.24
N GLY A 67 2.39 -11.32 -8.55
CA GLY A 67 3.67 -10.94 -9.15
C GLY A 67 3.54 -10.24 -10.50
N ILE A 68 2.65 -10.74 -11.38
CA ILE A 68 2.38 -10.09 -12.68
C ILE A 68 1.71 -8.73 -12.44
N ALA A 69 0.70 -8.68 -11.58
CA ALA A 69 -0.03 -7.45 -11.29
C ALA A 69 0.88 -6.38 -10.67
N TRP A 70 1.75 -6.74 -9.72
CA TRP A 70 2.72 -5.80 -9.15
C TRP A 70 3.67 -5.25 -10.20
N ASN A 71 4.19 -6.10 -11.09
CA ASN A 71 5.04 -5.65 -12.19
C ASN A 71 4.29 -4.71 -13.15
N GLN A 72 3.04 -5.01 -13.49
CA GLN A 72 2.22 -4.11 -14.31
C GLN A 72 2.10 -2.73 -13.66
N GLY A 73 1.75 -2.67 -12.37
CA GLY A 73 1.61 -1.40 -11.66
C GLY A 73 2.92 -0.63 -11.52
N ALA A 74 4.02 -1.31 -11.20
CA ALA A 74 5.34 -0.71 -11.05
C ALA A 74 5.86 -0.08 -12.36
N LEU A 75 5.47 -0.63 -13.51
CA LEU A 75 5.89 -0.13 -14.83
C LEU A 75 5.09 1.10 -15.31
N VAL A 76 3.93 1.38 -14.72
CA VAL A 76 3.09 2.54 -15.13
C VAL A 76 3.71 3.85 -14.70
N GLN A 77 4.25 3.91 -13.51
CA GLN A 77 4.83 5.12 -12.95
C GLN A 77 6.26 4.82 -12.46
N GLN A 78 7.23 5.15 -13.29
CA GLN A 78 8.63 5.02 -12.92
C GLN A 78 8.99 6.11 -11.90
N ALA A 79 9.69 5.71 -10.84
CA ALA A 79 10.16 6.56 -9.78
C ALA A 79 11.49 6.02 -9.23
N GLU A 80 12.19 6.81 -8.44
CA GLU A 80 13.42 6.37 -7.78
C GLU A 80 13.18 5.17 -6.86
N TRP A 81 12.03 5.19 -6.15
CA TRP A 81 11.59 4.12 -5.27
C TRP A 81 10.24 3.57 -5.70
N THR A 82 10.12 2.25 -5.76
CA THR A 82 8.84 1.57 -5.99
C THR A 82 8.44 0.81 -4.74
N ILE A 83 7.29 1.16 -4.19
CA ILE A 83 6.70 0.50 -3.04
C ILE A 83 5.65 -0.49 -3.54
N ILE A 84 5.85 -1.76 -3.21
CA ILE A 84 4.91 -2.84 -3.53
C ILE A 84 4.22 -3.26 -2.24
N MET A 85 2.89 -3.32 -2.25
CA MET A 85 2.11 -3.70 -1.08
C MET A 85 0.92 -4.58 -1.45
N ASN A 86 0.32 -5.20 -0.46
CA ASN A 86 -0.95 -5.91 -0.59
C ASN A 86 -2.14 -4.96 -0.38
N ASN A 87 -3.34 -5.39 -0.78
CA ASN A 87 -4.58 -4.65 -0.58
C ASN A 87 -5.22 -4.86 0.81
N ASP A 88 -4.59 -5.61 1.68
CA ASP A 88 -5.00 -5.89 3.06
C ASP A 88 -4.02 -5.32 4.10
N VAL A 89 -3.32 -4.28 3.75
CA VAL A 89 -2.34 -3.58 4.60
C VAL A 89 -2.92 -2.25 5.06
N LEU A 90 -2.71 -1.91 6.32
CA LEU A 90 -2.96 -0.59 6.88
C LEU A 90 -1.63 0.14 7.07
N VAL A 91 -1.61 1.43 6.76
CA VAL A 91 -0.41 2.27 6.87
C VAL A 91 -0.64 3.44 7.83
N THR A 92 0.44 3.93 8.44
CA THR A 92 0.42 5.07 9.37
C THR A 92 0.85 6.37 8.67
N GLU A 93 0.79 7.49 9.37
CA GLU A 93 1.26 8.77 8.85
C GLU A 93 2.78 8.70 8.52
N ASP A 94 3.20 9.35 7.44
CA ASP A 94 4.59 9.42 6.96
C ASP A 94 5.27 8.05 6.67
N TRP A 95 4.52 6.96 6.59
CA TRP A 95 5.07 5.61 6.45
C TRP A 95 6.04 5.44 5.28
N ALA A 96 5.66 5.92 4.10
CA ALA A 96 6.48 5.78 2.89
C ALA A 96 7.79 6.59 3.00
N LYS A 97 7.70 7.81 3.54
CA LYS A 97 8.86 8.65 3.81
C LYS A 97 9.83 7.97 4.78
N ARG A 98 9.32 7.51 5.91
CA ARG A 98 10.13 6.82 6.93
C ARG A 98 10.79 5.56 6.39
N LEU A 99 10.09 4.79 5.55
CA LEU A 99 10.62 3.59 4.92
C LEU A 99 11.81 3.93 4.01
N ILE A 100 11.67 4.94 3.16
CA ILE A 100 12.71 5.38 2.24
C ILE A 100 13.92 5.97 3.01
N GLU A 101 13.68 6.83 4.00
CA GLU A 101 14.74 7.38 4.83
C GLU A 101 15.52 6.27 5.55
N SER A 102 14.84 5.25 6.08
CA SER A 102 15.51 4.09 6.69
C SER A 102 16.36 3.31 5.67
N ALA A 103 15.90 3.15 4.44
CA ALA A 103 16.67 2.50 3.38
C ALA A 103 17.96 3.28 3.05
N LEU A 104 17.87 4.59 2.99
CA LEU A 104 19.01 5.47 2.74
C LEU A 104 19.99 5.46 3.90
N ASP A 105 19.52 5.53 5.13
CA ASP A 105 20.37 5.49 6.34
C ASP A 105 21.11 4.16 6.48
N LEU A 106 20.50 3.06 6.04
CA LEU A 106 21.12 1.73 6.05
C LEU A 106 21.93 1.41 4.79
N ASP A 107 21.95 2.30 3.81
CA ASP A 107 22.57 2.09 2.48
C ASP A 107 22.10 0.80 1.80
N VAL A 108 20.78 0.55 1.84
CA VAL A 108 20.17 -0.63 1.20
C VAL A 108 19.23 -0.22 0.08
N LYS A 109 19.12 -1.08 -0.93
CA LYS A 109 18.24 -0.87 -2.09
C LYS A 109 16.87 -1.53 -1.96
N VAL A 110 16.72 -2.42 -0.99
CA VAL A 110 15.48 -3.13 -0.70
C VAL A 110 15.26 -3.12 0.81
N ILE A 111 14.07 -2.72 1.23
CA ILE A 111 13.69 -2.68 2.63
C ILE A 111 12.22 -3.11 2.78
N SER A 112 11.92 -3.78 3.87
CA SER A 112 10.55 -4.10 4.29
C SER A 112 10.30 -3.48 5.67
N PRO A 113 9.12 -2.89 5.91
CA PRO A 113 8.77 -2.41 7.24
C PRO A 113 8.58 -3.56 8.22
N ALA A 114 8.67 -3.26 9.51
CA ALA A 114 8.10 -4.15 10.51
C ALA A 114 6.59 -4.19 10.35
N MET A 115 6.02 -5.39 10.39
CA MET A 115 4.58 -5.60 10.28
C MET A 115 4.01 -6.10 11.61
N ILE A 116 2.84 -5.59 11.95
CA ILE A 116 2.01 -6.11 13.03
C ILE A 116 0.90 -6.92 12.38
N GLU A 117 0.90 -8.22 12.61
CA GLU A 117 -0.14 -9.11 12.12
C GLU A 117 -1.31 -9.16 13.10
N GLY A 118 -2.52 -9.10 12.57
CA GLY A 118 -3.74 -9.17 13.37
C GLY A 118 -5.00 -9.05 12.52
N PRO A 119 -6.17 -9.19 13.12
CA PRO A 119 -7.42 -8.94 12.42
C PRO A 119 -7.49 -7.47 12.00
N LEU A 120 -7.89 -7.20 10.76
CA LEU A 120 -8.11 -5.84 10.23
C LEU A 120 -9.44 -5.23 10.74
N ASP A 121 -9.77 -5.47 12.01
CA ASP A 121 -11.00 -4.97 12.64
C ASP A 121 -10.85 -3.58 13.25
N TYR A 122 -9.62 -3.07 13.28
CA TYR A 122 -9.32 -1.72 13.77
C TYR A 122 -9.88 -0.63 12.84
N ASP A 123 -10.40 0.43 13.41
CA ASP A 123 -10.44 1.69 12.70
C ASP A 123 -9.01 2.27 12.58
N PHE A 124 -8.83 3.27 11.71
CA PHE A 124 -7.50 3.84 11.47
C PHE A 124 -6.87 4.45 12.73
N GLN A 125 -7.66 5.03 13.62
CA GLN A 125 -7.16 5.68 14.83
C GLN A 125 -6.70 4.67 15.87
N GLU A 126 -7.44 3.58 16.02
CA GLU A 126 -7.04 2.47 16.89
C GLU A 126 -5.78 1.80 16.38
N PHE A 127 -5.71 1.53 15.06
CA PHE A 127 -4.52 1.00 14.42
C PHE A 127 -3.30 1.90 14.61
N ALA A 128 -3.43 3.21 14.39
CA ALA A 128 -2.32 4.15 14.55
C ALA A 128 -1.76 4.14 15.98
N LYS A 129 -2.63 4.11 16.99
CA LYS A 129 -2.23 4.01 18.40
C LYS A 129 -1.51 2.70 18.71
N GLU A 130 -1.99 1.59 18.16
CA GLU A 130 -1.38 0.27 18.36
C GLU A 130 -0.01 0.18 17.68
N ALA A 131 0.11 0.70 16.46
CA ALA A 131 1.37 0.79 15.74
C ALA A 131 2.42 1.63 16.50
N GLU A 132 2.01 2.75 17.09
CA GLU A 132 2.90 3.57 17.92
C GLU A 132 3.36 2.82 19.19
N ARG A 133 2.48 2.07 19.84
CA ARG A 133 2.82 1.22 21.00
C ARG A 133 3.80 0.12 20.61
N GLY A 134 3.57 -0.56 19.48
CA GLY A 134 4.46 -1.59 18.95
C GLY A 134 5.85 -1.07 18.65
N MET A 135 5.96 0.13 18.08
CA MET A 135 7.24 0.77 17.76
C MET A 135 8.01 1.22 19.00
N SER A 136 7.34 1.57 20.09
CA SER A 136 7.98 1.92 21.36
C SER A 136 8.62 0.72 22.07
N GLY A 137 8.21 -0.51 21.70
CA GLY A 137 8.73 -1.78 22.25
C GLY A 137 9.88 -2.39 21.45
N VAL A 138 10.15 -1.92 20.23
CA VAL A 138 11.28 -2.38 19.41
C VAL A 138 12.51 -1.61 19.85
N SER A 139 13.19 -2.10 20.90
CA SER A 139 14.53 -1.66 21.20
C SER A 139 15.45 -2.02 20.02
N ARG A 140 16.23 -1.05 19.56
CA ARG A 140 17.28 -1.25 18.56
C ARG A 140 18.16 -2.42 19.00
N LEU A 141 18.11 -3.51 18.25
CA LEU A 141 19.14 -4.56 18.33
C LEU A 141 20.40 -4.04 17.67
#